data_f7d5ca839e5948ca62d2bedae47c66d8
#
_entry.id   f7d5ca839e5948ca62d2bedae47c66d8
#
_cell.length_a   1.000
_cell.length_b   1.000
_cell.length_c   1.000
_cell.angle_alpha   90.00
_cell.angle_beta   90.00
_cell.angle_gamma   90.00
#
_symmetry.space_group_name_H-M   'P 1'
#
loop_
_entity.id
_entity.type
_entity.pdbx_description
1 polymer ?
#
loop_
_entity_poly.entity_id
_entity_poly.type
_entity_poly.pdbx_seq_one_letter_code
_entity_poly.pdbx_strand_id
1 'polypeptide(L)'
;MEIRSMELGGRTGHEAGRLLLSQMYWEKTGSPMPPVLVQERGKPYFGEGSVHFSITHTKRRVLCVLAEKPVGIDAEEMDRQIDLRLAEKILSPGERRQYEAAPDKRLALLRFWVLKEALAKCSGEGLRGYPRQTELSLDDPRIKILDGCLVAVVREK
;
A
#
# COMPACT_ATOMS: atom_id res chain seq x y z
N MET A 1 2.90 -9.88 -11.44
CA MET A 1 2.81 -9.19 -10.14
C MET A 1 2.82 -10.23 -9.04
N GLU A 2 3.68 -10.09 -8.08
CA GLU A 2 3.87 -10.99 -6.93
C GLU A 2 3.77 -10.19 -5.64
N ILE A 3 3.05 -10.72 -4.66
CA ILE A 3 2.87 -10.09 -3.34
C ILE A 3 3.32 -11.08 -2.27
N ARG A 4 4.11 -10.64 -1.32
CA ARG A 4 4.49 -11.43 -0.14
C ARG A 4 4.36 -10.62 1.14
N SER A 5 4.14 -11.36 2.21
CA SER A 5 4.08 -10.85 3.57
C SER A 5 5.05 -11.65 4.46
N MET A 6 5.61 -10.98 5.44
CA MET A 6 6.54 -11.57 6.40
C MET A 6 6.34 -10.90 7.77
N GLU A 7 6.48 -11.67 8.85
CA GLU A 7 6.52 -11.09 10.19
C GLU A 7 7.78 -10.23 10.39
N LEU A 8 7.69 -9.17 11.18
CA LEU A 8 8.85 -8.30 11.46
C LEU A 8 9.97 -9.07 12.18
N GLY A 9 9.63 -10.00 13.06
CA GLY A 9 10.61 -10.87 13.74
C GLY A 9 11.66 -10.07 14.53
N GLY A 10 11.25 -9.02 15.20
CA GLY A 10 12.14 -8.14 15.97
C GLY A 10 12.89 -7.08 15.13
N ARG A 11 12.69 -7.06 13.81
CA ARG A 11 13.25 -6.05 12.89
C ARG A 11 12.37 -4.80 12.86
N THR A 12 12.95 -3.69 12.46
CA THR A 12 12.16 -2.52 12.04
C THR A 12 11.42 -2.82 10.73
N GLY A 13 10.35 -2.08 10.44
CA GLY A 13 9.64 -2.20 9.17
C GLY A 13 10.56 -1.95 7.96
N HIS A 14 11.51 -1.02 8.10
CA HIS A 14 12.50 -0.73 7.05
C HIS A 14 13.44 -1.92 6.80
N GLU A 15 14.02 -2.48 7.86
CA GLU A 15 14.93 -3.65 7.76
C GLU A 15 14.20 -4.87 7.17
N ALA A 16 13.02 -5.19 7.69
CA ALA A 16 12.20 -6.30 7.20
C ALA A 16 11.79 -6.08 5.73
N GLY A 17 11.43 -4.86 5.35
CA GLY A 17 11.07 -4.52 3.98
C GLY A 17 12.22 -4.70 2.99
N ARG A 18 13.42 -4.30 3.37
CA ARG A 18 14.62 -4.49 2.54
C ARG A 18 15.00 -5.97 2.42
N LEU A 19 14.90 -6.73 3.49
CA LEU A 19 15.13 -8.17 3.48
C LEU A 19 14.14 -8.87 2.54
N LEU A 20 12.85 -8.63 2.71
CA LEU A 20 11.80 -9.24 1.89
C LEU A 20 11.95 -8.87 0.41
N LEU A 21 12.20 -7.60 0.11
CA LEU A 21 12.44 -7.13 -1.26
C LEU A 21 13.64 -7.83 -1.90
N SER A 22 14.75 -7.96 -1.18
CA SER A 22 15.97 -8.63 -1.66
C SER A 22 15.71 -10.10 -1.99
N GLN A 23 14.98 -10.82 -1.13
CA GLN A 23 14.61 -12.20 -1.38
C GLN A 23 13.72 -12.36 -2.61
N MET A 24 12.66 -11.56 -2.71
CA MET A 24 11.75 -11.59 -3.86
C MET A 24 12.45 -11.22 -5.16
N TYR A 25 13.34 -10.25 -5.13
CA TYR A 25 14.11 -9.83 -6.32
C TYR A 25 15.04 -10.95 -6.80
N TRP A 26 15.79 -11.57 -5.87
CA TRP A 26 16.66 -12.70 -6.19
C TRP A 26 15.90 -13.86 -6.82
N GLU A 27 14.78 -14.26 -6.22
CA GLU A 27 13.97 -15.36 -6.72
C GLU A 27 13.38 -15.08 -8.11
N LYS A 28 13.01 -13.82 -8.38
CA LYS A 28 12.46 -13.39 -9.67
C LYS A 28 13.53 -13.31 -10.77
N THR A 29 14.73 -12.85 -10.44
CA THR A 29 15.73 -12.46 -11.45
C THR A 29 16.98 -13.34 -11.48
N GLY A 30 17.25 -14.09 -10.41
CA GLY A 30 18.49 -14.83 -10.21
C GLY A 30 19.73 -13.93 -9.96
N SER A 31 19.51 -12.65 -9.69
CA SER A 31 20.55 -11.64 -9.50
C SER A 31 20.39 -10.87 -8.21
N PRO A 32 21.47 -10.33 -7.63
CA PRO A 32 21.38 -9.43 -6.48
C PRO A 32 20.51 -8.21 -6.79
N MET A 33 19.79 -7.76 -5.78
CA MET A 33 18.98 -6.54 -5.87
C MET A 33 19.87 -5.32 -6.12
N PRO A 34 19.56 -4.46 -7.11
CA PRO A 34 20.30 -3.23 -7.34
C PRO A 34 20.09 -2.24 -6.18
N PRO A 35 20.91 -1.18 -6.09
CA PRO A 35 20.72 -0.12 -5.11
C PRO A 35 19.32 0.47 -5.20
N VAL A 36 18.69 0.67 -4.06
CA VAL A 36 17.40 1.34 -3.99
C VAL A 36 17.64 2.85 -3.90
N LEU A 37 17.11 3.56 -4.87
CA LEU A 37 17.07 5.00 -4.92
C LEU A 37 15.75 5.53 -4.34
N VAL A 38 15.70 6.81 -4.04
CA VAL A 38 14.51 7.47 -3.49
C VAL A 38 14.16 8.67 -4.36
N GLN A 39 12.92 8.73 -4.83
CA GLN A 39 12.42 9.89 -5.57
C GLN A 39 12.29 11.11 -4.64
N GLU A 40 12.17 12.30 -5.22
CA GLU A 40 12.02 13.57 -4.49
C GLU A 40 10.92 13.52 -3.42
N ARG A 41 9.82 12.81 -3.68
CA ARG A 41 8.69 12.64 -2.76
C ARG A 41 8.76 11.39 -1.89
N GLY A 42 9.92 10.76 -1.80
CA GLY A 42 10.18 9.67 -0.88
C GLY A 42 9.85 8.27 -1.37
N LYS A 43 9.33 8.10 -2.61
CA LYS A 43 9.07 6.76 -3.16
C LYS A 43 10.38 6.05 -3.48
N PRO A 44 10.64 4.85 -2.90
CA PRO A 44 11.80 4.05 -3.25
C PRO A 44 11.59 3.37 -4.62
N TYR A 45 12.67 3.24 -5.39
CA TYR A 45 12.66 2.61 -6.71
C TYR A 45 14.03 2.06 -7.10
N PHE A 46 14.07 1.22 -8.13
CA PHE A 46 15.31 0.82 -8.79
C PHE A 46 15.60 1.78 -9.93
N GLY A 47 16.86 2.27 -10.03
CA GLY A 47 17.26 3.22 -11.06
C GLY A 47 17.25 2.66 -12.48
N GLU A 48 17.37 1.33 -12.60
CA GLU A 48 17.43 0.63 -13.89
C GLU A 48 16.58 -0.64 -13.84
N GLY A 49 16.14 -1.10 -15.00
CA GLY A 49 15.39 -2.34 -15.15
C GLY A 49 13.88 -2.17 -15.20
N SER A 50 13.19 -3.28 -15.47
CA SER A 50 11.73 -3.36 -15.63
C SER A 50 11.00 -3.82 -14.34
N VAL A 51 11.71 -3.91 -13.22
CA VAL A 51 11.12 -4.35 -11.96
C VAL A 51 10.73 -3.14 -11.13
N HIS A 52 9.44 -3.01 -10.85
CA HIS A 52 8.89 -2.03 -9.93
C HIS A 52 8.49 -2.71 -8.64
N PHE A 53 8.56 -1.98 -7.53
CA PHE A 53 8.15 -2.50 -6.24
C PHE A 53 7.47 -1.43 -5.38
N SER A 54 6.77 -1.91 -4.38
CA SER A 54 6.27 -1.08 -3.28
C SER A 54 6.28 -1.89 -1.98
N ILE A 55 6.53 -1.23 -0.87
CA ILE A 55 6.64 -1.84 0.45
C ILE A 55 5.72 -1.10 1.41
N THR A 56 5.09 -1.84 2.29
CA THR A 56 4.34 -1.31 3.42
C THR A 56 4.59 -2.18 4.65
N HIS A 57 4.41 -1.63 5.84
CA HIS A 57 4.49 -2.41 7.07
C HIS A 57 3.44 -1.97 8.07
N THR A 58 3.00 -2.92 8.87
CA THR A 58 2.16 -2.73 10.04
C THR A 58 3.01 -2.86 11.31
N LYS A 59 2.40 -2.94 12.46
CA LYS A 59 3.11 -3.20 13.72
C LYS A 59 3.73 -4.61 13.77
N ARG A 60 3.17 -5.57 13.04
CA ARG A 60 3.52 -6.99 13.11
C ARG A 60 4.16 -7.53 11.85
N ARG A 61 3.85 -6.96 10.69
CA ARG A 61 4.22 -7.52 9.39
C ARG A 61 4.77 -6.47 8.43
N VAL A 62 5.54 -6.94 7.48
CA VAL A 62 5.90 -6.20 6.28
C VAL A 62 5.31 -6.91 5.06
N LEU A 63 4.85 -6.12 4.09
CA LEU A 63 4.37 -6.60 2.80
C LEU A 63 5.15 -5.92 1.68
N CYS A 64 5.46 -6.69 0.66
CA CYS A 64 6.14 -6.20 -0.54
C CYS A 64 5.42 -6.71 -1.78
N VAL A 65 5.36 -5.87 -2.80
CA VAL A 65 4.88 -6.23 -4.13
C VAL A 65 5.97 -5.96 -5.17
N LEU A 66 6.17 -6.93 -6.08
CA LEU A 66 6.96 -6.76 -7.30
C LEU A 66 6.06 -6.81 -8.54
N ALA A 67 6.32 -5.93 -9.50
CA ALA A 67 5.58 -5.85 -10.75
C ALA A 67 6.48 -5.39 -11.90
N GLU A 68 5.98 -5.50 -13.14
CA GLU A 68 6.64 -5.02 -14.35
C GLU A 68 6.23 -3.59 -14.74
N LYS A 69 5.29 -3.01 -13.99
CA LYS A 69 4.81 -1.64 -14.15
C LYS A 69 4.74 -0.97 -12.78
N PRO A 70 4.69 0.36 -12.71
CA PRO A 70 4.53 1.08 -11.46
C PRO A 70 3.41 0.50 -10.60
N VAL A 71 3.71 0.33 -9.33
CA VAL A 71 2.85 -0.36 -8.37
C VAL A 71 2.90 0.32 -7.00
N GLY A 72 1.81 0.25 -6.27
CA GLY A 72 1.71 0.69 -4.88
C GLY A 72 0.97 -0.34 -4.04
N ILE A 73 1.44 -0.57 -2.83
CA ILE A 73 0.79 -1.41 -1.82
C ILE A 73 0.65 -0.64 -0.52
N ASP A 74 -0.51 -0.79 0.11
CA ASP A 74 -0.70 -0.38 1.49
C ASP A 74 -1.41 -1.46 2.28
N ALA A 75 -1.10 -1.56 3.57
CA ALA A 75 -1.66 -2.57 4.46
C ALA A 75 -1.84 -2.02 5.87
N GLU A 76 -2.96 -2.41 6.48
CA GLU A 76 -3.29 -2.08 7.86
C GLU A 76 -3.79 -3.32 8.58
N GLU A 77 -3.47 -3.44 9.86
CA GLU A 77 -4.05 -4.48 10.71
C GLU A 77 -5.58 -4.35 10.72
N MET A 78 -6.29 -5.47 10.63
CA MET A 78 -7.76 -5.47 10.64
C MET A 78 -8.35 -4.84 11.91
N ASP A 79 -7.61 -4.88 13.02
CA ASP A 79 -8.00 -4.31 14.31
C ASP A 79 -7.49 -2.87 14.54
N ARG A 80 -6.84 -2.25 13.53
CA ARG A 80 -6.34 -0.89 13.65
C ARG A 80 -7.44 0.08 14.01
N GLN A 81 -7.20 0.87 15.05
CA GLN A 81 -8.04 2.02 15.38
C GLN A 81 -7.62 3.21 14.51
N ILE A 82 -8.55 3.78 13.79
CA ILE A 82 -8.36 4.94 12.93
C ILE A 82 -9.21 6.11 13.45
N ASP A 83 -8.66 7.31 13.44
CA ASP A 83 -9.40 8.50 13.82
C ASP A 83 -10.48 8.82 12.77
N LEU A 84 -11.75 8.67 13.17
CA LEU A 84 -12.89 8.88 12.28
C LEU A 84 -12.98 10.32 11.72
N ARG A 85 -12.34 11.29 12.38
CA ARG A 85 -12.25 12.69 11.87
C ARG A 85 -11.47 12.79 10.56
N LEU A 86 -10.64 11.80 10.24
CA LEU A 86 -9.96 11.71 8.94
C LEU A 86 -10.95 11.63 7.77
N ALA A 87 -12.17 11.09 7.98
CA ALA A 87 -13.19 11.01 6.94
C ALA A 87 -13.48 12.36 6.29
N GLU A 88 -13.49 13.45 7.07
CA GLU A 88 -13.72 14.79 6.55
C GLU A 88 -12.59 15.31 5.65
N LYS A 89 -11.36 14.81 5.89
CA LYS A 89 -10.16 15.25 5.18
C LYS A 89 -9.90 14.45 3.92
N ILE A 90 -10.22 13.16 3.91
CA ILE A 90 -9.78 12.25 2.86
C ILE A 90 -10.89 11.78 1.92
N LEU A 91 -12.16 11.82 2.33
CA LEU A 91 -13.26 11.28 1.52
C LEU A 91 -13.79 12.32 0.53
N SER A 92 -14.00 11.89 -0.71
CA SER A 92 -14.81 12.64 -1.69
C SER A 92 -16.29 12.64 -1.29
N PRO A 93 -17.14 13.48 -1.88
CA PRO A 93 -18.58 13.50 -1.58
C PRO A 93 -19.25 12.13 -1.82
N GLY A 94 -18.88 11.41 -2.87
CA GLY A 94 -19.43 10.08 -3.15
C GLY A 94 -18.95 9.01 -2.19
N GLU A 95 -17.68 9.04 -1.82
CA GLU A 95 -17.10 8.15 -0.81
C GLU A 95 -17.70 8.41 0.58
N ARG A 96 -17.97 9.69 0.90
CA ARG A 96 -18.63 10.05 2.17
C ARG A 96 -20.02 9.44 2.26
N ARG A 97 -20.82 9.47 1.18
CA ARG A 97 -22.14 8.83 1.17
C ARG A 97 -22.04 7.32 1.45
N GLN A 98 -21.07 6.64 0.84
CA GLN A 98 -20.82 5.21 1.09
C GLN A 98 -20.39 4.98 2.55
N TYR A 99 -19.49 5.80 3.07
CA TYR A 99 -19.04 5.75 4.46
C TYR A 99 -20.18 5.96 5.45
N GLU A 100 -21.04 6.96 5.21
CA GLU A 100 -22.19 7.24 6.07
C GLU A 100 -23.23 6.12 6.06
N ALA A 101 -23.40 5.42 4.94
CA ALA A 101 -24.28 4.27 4.81
C ALA A 101 -23.70 2.97 5.40
N ALA A 102 -22.38 2.90 5.58
CA ALA A 102 -21.72 1.68 6.06
C ALA A 102 -22.07 1.36 7.53
N PRO A 103 -22.32 0.09 7.87
CA PRO A 103 -22.61 -0.32 9.25
C PRO A 103 -21.39 -0.22 10.16
N ASP A 104 -20.19 -0.49 9.66
CA ASP A 104 -18.91 -0.35 10.36
C ASP A 104 -18.12 0.83 9.79
N LYS A 105 -18.19 1.97 10.50
CA LYS A 105 -17.52 3.21 10.10
C LYS A 105 -16.00 3.09 10.11
N ARG A 106 -15.46 2.39 11.09
CA ARG A 106 -14.01 2.18 11.21
C ARG A 106 -13.48 1.37 10.02
N LEU A 107 -14.13 0.25 9.73
CA LEU A 107 -13.72 -0.60 8.60
C LEU A 107 -13.89 0.12 7.26
N ALA A 108 -15.00 0.84 7.07
CA ALA A 108 -15.24 1.62 5.85
C ALA A 108 -14.14 2.68 5.63
N LEU A 109 -13.78 3.43 6.68
CA LEU A 109 -12.71 4.42 6.58
C LEU A 109 -11.35 3.77 6.33
N LEU A 110 -11.08 2.65 6.97
CA LEU A 110 -9.84 1.91 6.78
C LEU A 110 -9.70 1.38 5.33
N ARG A 111 -10.79 0.91 4.72
CA ARG A 111 -10.81 0.49 3.30
C ARG A 111 -10.46 1.63 2.36
N PHE A 112 -11.07 2.79 2.52
CA PHE A 112 -10.70 3.98 1.74
C PHE A 112 -9.25 4.41 1.99
N TRP A 113 -8.81 4.36 3.24
CA TRP A 113 -7.44 4.73 3.62
C TRP A 113 -6.40 3.89 2.90
N VAL A 114 -6.44 2.56 3.01
CA VAL A 114 -5.44 1.68 2.38
C VAL A 114 -5.44 1.82 0.86
N LEU A 115 -6.60 2.03 0.25
CA LEU A 115 -6.70 2.21 -1.20
C LEU A 115 -6.09 3.53 -1.66
N LYS A 116 -6.34 4.62 -0.95
CA LYS A 116 -5.76 5.94 -1.26
C LYS A 116 -4.25 5.95 -1.06
N GLU A 117 -3.76 5.33 0.01
CA GLU A 117 -2.32 5.18 0.26
C GLU A 117 -1.65 4.34 -0.85
N ALA A 118 -2.26 3.23 -1.26
CA ALA A 118 -1.74 2.42 -2.36
C ALA A 118 -1.71 3.17 -3.69
N LEU A 119 -2.74 3.97 -3.99
CA LEU A 119 -2.78 4.86 -5.16
C LEU A 119 -1.65 5.90 -5.12
N ALA A 120 -1.47 6.56 -3.99
CA ALA A 120 -0.41 7.55 -3.78
C ALA A 120 0.99 6.95 -3.93
N LYS A 121 1.20 5.74 -3.41
CA LYS A 121 2.45 4.99 -3.56
C LYS A 121 2.68 4.53 -5.01
N CYS A 122 1.62 4.18 -5.73
CA CYS A 122 1.72 3.81 -7.15
C CYS A 122 2.19 4.98 -8.01
N SER A 123 1.53 6.13 -7.91
CA SER A 123 1.88 7.34 -8.67
C SER A 123 3.21 7.99 -8.21
N GLY A 124 3.58 7.81 -6.94
CA GLY A 124 4.71 8.51 -6.33
C GLY A 124 4.44 9.98 -5.97
N GLU A 125 3.22 10.44 -6.13
CA GLU A 125 2.84 11.84 -5.86
C GLU A 125 2.51 12.14 -4.39
N GLY A 126 2.40 11.10 -3.56
CA GLY A 126 1.98 11.21 -2.18
C GLY A 126 0.49 11.55 -2.04
N LEU A 127 0.02 11.76 -0.80
CA LEU A 127 -1.39 12.04 -0.53
C LEU A 127 -1.83 13.48 -0.85
N ARG A 128 -0.91 14.37 -1.19
CA ARG A 128 -1.23 15.77 -1.48
C ARG A 128 -2.03 15.89 -2.79
N GLY A 129 -3.32 16.17 -2.66
CA GLY A 129 -4.25 16.35 -3.77
C GLY A 129 -5.02 15.11 -4.22
N TYR A 130 -4.58 13.92 -3.85
CA TYR A 130 -5.21 12.66 -4.25
C TYR A 130 -6.52 12.32 -3.53
N PRO A 131 -6.70 12.64 -2.23
CA PRO A 131 -7.80 12.08 -1.46
C PRO A 131 -9.20 12.45 -1.92
N ARG A 132 -9.38 13.61 -2.60
CA ARG A 132 -10.70 14.12 -2.94
C ARG A 132 -11.06 14.09 -4.42
N GLN A 133 -10.10 13.75 -5.28
CA GLN A 133 -10.29 13.84 -6.74
C GLN A 133 -10.73 12.54 -7.39
N THR A 134 -10.52 11.40 -6.72
CA THR A 134 -10.86 10.08 -7.25
C THR A 134 -12.03 9.52 -6.46
N GLU A 135 -13.12 9.22 -7.14
CA GLU A 135 -14.25 8.51 -6.54
C GLU A 135 -13.93 7.00 -6.48
N LEU A 136 -13.82 6.47 -5.27
CA LEU A 136 -13.53 5.07 -5.00
C LEU A 136 -14.77 4.35 -4.47
N SER A 137 -14.74 3.03 -4.49
CA SER A 137 -15.80 2.18 -3.92
C SER A 137 -15.30 1.44 -2.68
N LEU A 138 -16.19 1.26 -1.71
CA LEU A 138 -15.93 0.36 -0.57
C LEU A 138 -15.68 -1.08 -1.00
N ASP A 139 -16.30 -1.52 -2.09
CA ASP A 139 -16.19 -2.87 -2.64
C ASP A 139 -15.12 -2.97 -3.74
N ASP A 140 -14.14 -2.06 -3.74
CA ASP A 140 -13.09 -2.06 -4.74
C ASP A 140 -12.31 -3.39 -4.73
N PRO A 141 -12.21 -4.09 -5.87
CA PRO A 141 -11.58 -5.42 -5.95
C PRO A 141 -10.07 -5.41 -5.71
N ARG A 142 -9.45 -4.23 -5.67
CA ARG A 142 -8.04 -4.07 -5.32
C ARG A 142 -7.78 -4.20 -3.82
N ILE A 143 -8.82 -4.21 -3.01
CA ILE A 143 -8.75 -4.41 -1.56
C ILE A 143 -8.96 -5.88 -1.23
N LYS A 144 -8.05 -6.45 -0.46
CA LYS A 144 -8.05 -7.86 -0.05
C LYS A 144 -7.70 -8.01 1.42
N ILE A 145 -7.94 -9.18 1.98
CA ILE A 145 -7.42 -9.58 3.28
C ILE A 145 -6.28 -10.57 3.04
N LEU A 146 -5.11 -10.28 3.60
CA LEU A 146 -3.93 -11.12 3.52
C LEU A 146 -3.24 -11.16 4.89
N ASP A 147 -3.07 -12.34 5.44
CA ASP A 147 -2.39 -12.58 6.74
C ASP A 147 -2.88 -11.68 7.88
N GLY A 148 -4.21 -11.48 7.98
CA GLY A 148 -4.83 -10.66 9.01
C GLY A 148 -4.75 -9.16 8.78
N CYS A 149 -4.25 -8.73 7.63
CA CYS A 149 -4.19 -7.32 7.24
C CYS A 149 -5.22 -7.01 6.14
N LEU A 150 -5.78 -5.83 6.20
CA LEU A 150 -6.49 -5.22 5.07
C LEU A 150 -5.43 -4.63 4.12
N VAL A 151 -5.41 -5.08 2.88
CA VAL A 151 -4.37 -4.76 1.91
C VAL A 151 -4.98 -4.20 0.64
N ALA A 152 -4.45 -3.10 0.14
CA ALA A 152 -4.76 -2.60 -1.19
C ALA A 152 -3.52 -2.65 -2.09
N VAL A 153 -3.70 -3.08 -3.33
CA VAL A 153 -2.64 -3.10 -4.34
C VAL A 153 -3.14 -2.44 -5.62
N VAL A 154 -2.40 -1.44 -6.05
CA VAL A 154 -2.67 -0.66 -7.25
C VAL A 154 -1.50 -0.79 -8.22
N ARG A 155 -1.79 -1.02 -9.48
CA ARG A 155 -0.81 -1.09 -10.56
C ARG A 155 -1.28 -0.20 -11.72
N GLU A 156 -0.36 0.47 -12.37
CA GLU A 156 -0.62 1.14 -13.64
C GLU A 156 -1.07 0.14 -14.72
N LYS A 157 -1.97 0.60 -15.59
CA LYS A 157 -2.53 -0.23 -16.69
C LYS A 157 -1.52 -0.51 -17.79
#